data_e855f0aa91ee6360dd26af3dc787fcf1
#
_entry.id   e855f0aa91ee6360dd26af3dc787fcf1
#
_cell.length_a   1.000
_cell.length_b   1.000
_cell.length_c   1.000
_cell.angle_alpha   90.00
_cell.angle_beta   90.00
_cell.angle_gamma   90.00
#
_symmetry.space_group_name_H-M   'P 1'
#
loop_
_entity.id
_entity.type
_entity.pdbx_description
1 polymer ?
#
loop_
_entity_poly.entity_id
_entity_poly.type
_entity_poly.pdbx_seq_one_letter_code
_entity_poly.pdbx_strand_id
1 'polypeptide(L)'
;MAFNYDLDFDNIDFRKNPELYRVGRGEQGVLLVEPYKSEILKHWRFKTPEIAKESSDKIYQMFLDYKDKEDLIGMDMARKFLQMGYTRARRYTNYKGGKKYDDNGKINKRQIDPEKAESAAIFQRKWKIAREDKDYLKLKKEHQKKYG
;
A
#
# COMPACT_ATOMS: atom_id res chain seq x y z
N MET A 1 -10.74 -6.01 -12.47
CA MET A 1 -11.25 -7.10 -11.63
C MET A 1 -10.97 -6.87 -10.16
N ALA A 2 -11.91 -7.27 -9.32
CA ALA A 2 -11.73 -7.18 -7.87
C ALA A 2 -10.69 -8.20 -7.38
N PHE A 3 -10.06 -7.89 -6.26
CA PHE A 3 -9.14 -8.82 -5.59
C PHE A 3 -9.90 -10.06 -5.11
N ASN A 4 -9.31 -11.24 -5.28
CA ASN A 4 -9.93 -12.49 -4.87
C ASN A 4 -9.58 -12.82 -3.42
N TYR A 5 -10.54 -12.66 -2.51
CA TYR A 5 -10.39 -12.95 -1.07
C TYR A 5 -10.63 -14.43 -0.71
N ASP A 6 -11.02 -15.27 -1.67
CA ASP A 6 -11.36 -16.68 -1.41
C ASP A 6 -10.18 -17.64 -1.45
N LEU A 7 -8.96 -17.12 -1.66
CA LEU A 7 -7.75 -17.91 -1.72
C LEU A 7 -7.23 -18.29 -0.33
N ASP A 8 -6.50 -19.40 -0.25
CA ASP A 8 -5.82 -19.83 0.97
C ASP A 8 -4.48 -19.11 1.10
N PHE A 9 -4.52 -17.85 1.57
CA PHE A 9 -3.36 -16.95 1.60
C PHE A 9 -2.21 -17.48 2.47
N ASP A 10 -2.50 -18.26 3.51
CA ASP A 10 -1.49 -18.80 4.41
C ASP A 10 -0.58 -19.82 3.72
N ASN A 11 -1.05 -20.44 2.66
CA ASN A 11 -0.35 -21.51 1.95
C ASN A 11 0.08 -21.13 0.52
N ILE A 12 -0.07 -19.85 0.12
CA ILE A 12 0.28 -19.39 -1.21
C ILE A 12 1.55 -18.53 -1.18
N ASP A 13 2.52 -18.88 -2.01
CA ASP A 13 3.67 -18.05 -2.34
C ASP A 13 3.39 -17.37 -3.68
N PHE A 14 3.04 -16.08 -3.63
CA PHE A 14 2.66 -15.34 -4.84
C PHE A 14 3.84 -15.06 -5.77
N ARG A 15 5.08 -15.12 -5.26
CA ARG A 15 6.27 -15.01 -6.11
C ARG A 15 6.40 -16.22 -7.02
N LYS A 16 6.07 -17.40 -6.50
CA LYS A 16 6.10 -18.66 -7.26
C LYS A 16 4.83 -18.89 -8.07
N ASN A 17 3.72 -18.30 -7.65
CA ASN A 17 2.41 -18.48 -8.26
C ASN A 17 1.77 -17.14 -8.65
N PRO A 18 2.43 -16.36 -9.53
CA PRO A 18 1.94 -15.01 -9.87
C PRO A 18 0.58 -15.00 -10.56
N GLU A 19 0.18 -16.09 -11.18
CA GLU A 19 -1.12 -16.23 -11.85
C GLU A 19 -2.30 -16.12 -10.89
N LEU A 20 -2.07 -16.32 -9.58
CA LEU A 20 -3.11 -16.23 -8.56
C LEU A 20 -3.33 -14.79 -8.08
N TYR A 21 -2.41 -13.89 -8.40
CA TYR A 21 -2.51 -12.49 -7.95
C TYR A 21 -3.48 -11.70 -8.81
N ARG A 22 -4.39 -10.98 -8.16
CA ARG A 22 -5.25 -9.99 -8.80
C ARG A 22 -4.90 -8.62 -8.24
N VAL A 23 -4.72 -7.65 -9.13
CA VAL A 23 -4.32 -6.30 -8.71
C VAL A 23 -5.37 -5.67 -7.78
N GLY A 24 -6.65 -5.81 -8.09
CA GLY A 24 -7.72 -5.26 -7.29
C GLY A 24 -7.81 -3.74 -7.40
N ARG A 25 -8.58 -3.13 -6.51
CA ARG A 25 -8.74 -1.68 -6.42
C ARG A 25 -8.04 -1.15 -5.17
N GLY A 26 -7.44 0.04 -5.29
CA GLY A 26 -6.82 0.70 -4.16
C GLY A 26 -5.78 -0.20 -3.47
N GLU A 27 -5.98 -0.44 -2.20
CA GLU A 27 -5.05 -1.24 -1.39
C GLU A 27 -5.60 -2.63 -1.03
N GLN A 28 -6.58 -3.12 -1.79
CA GLN A 28 -7.16 -4.44 -1.55
C GLN A 28 -6.09 -5.54 -1.51
N GLY A 29 -6.16 -6.38 -0.48
CA GLY A 29 -5.28 -7.53 -0.34
C GLY A 29 -3.86 -7.22 0.15
N VAL A 30 -3.56 -5.97 0.50
CA VAL A 30 -2.21 -5.54 0.87
C VAL A 30 -1.63 -6.31 2.07
N LEU A 31 -2.46 -6.78 2.98
CA LEU A 31 -2.00 -7.53 4.16
C LEU A 31 -2.09 -9.05 4.00
N LEU A 32 -2.36 -9.55 2.78
CA LEU A 32 -2.60 -10.97 2.54
C LEU A 32 -1.59 -11.63 1.59
N VAL A 33 -0.81 -10.84 0.87
CA VAL A 33 0.00 -11.34 -0.25
C VAL A 33 1.45 -11.57 0.18
N GLU A 34 1.79 -12.82 0.48
CA GLU A 34 3.15 -13.21 0.86
C GLU A 34 3.94 -13.75 -0.33
N PRO A 35 5.28 -13.63 -0.37
CA PRO A 35 6.15 -13.11 0.71
C PRO A 35 6.28 -11.56 0.72
N TYR A 36 5.62 -10.88 -0.19
CA TYR A 36 5.76 -9.44 -0.37
C TYR A 36 5.32 -8.64 0.85
N LYS A 37 4.19 -9.01 1.45
CA LYS A 37 3.68 -8.34 2.65
C LYS A 37 4.73 -8.35 3.76
N SER A 38 5.34 -9.49 4.05
CA SER A 38 6.36 -9.59 5.10
C SER A 38 7.63 -8.83 4.76
N GLU A 39 8.00 -8.75 3.47
CA GLU A 39 9.16 -7.98 3.04
C GLU A 39 8.97 -6.48 3.24
N ILE A 40 7.77 -5.97 3.00
CA ILE A 40 7.49 -4.53 2.98
C ILE A 40 6.99 -4.01 4.33
N LEU A 41 6.09 -4.76 5.00
CA LEU A 41 5.43 -4.32 6.22
C LEU A 41 6.40 -3.90 7.32
N LYS A 42 7.53 -4.58 7.48
CA LYS A 42 8.53 -4.25 8.49
C LYS A 42 9.16 -2.86 8.32
N HIS A 43 9.02 -2.26 7.15
CA HIS A 43 9.52 -0.91 6.85
C HIS A 43 8.41 0.14 6.85
N TRP A 44 7.16 -0.26 7.00
CA TRP A 44 6.00 0.63 6.88
C TRP A 44 5.69 1.29 8.21
N ARG A 45 5.95 2.61 8.30
CA ARG A 45 5.71 3.43 9.50
C ARG A 45 5.37 4.86 9.10
N PHE A 46 4.53 5.53 9.90
CA PHE A 46 4.10 6.90 9.58
C PHE A 46 3.88 7.77 10.83
N LYS A 47 4.50 7.40 11.97
CA LYS A 47 4.26 8.07 13.26
C LYS A 47 4.61 9.55 13.25
N THR A 48 5.74 9.93 12.65
CA THR A 48 6.20 11.31 12.51
C THR A 48 6.59 11.58 11.06
N PRO A 49 6.72 12.88 10.65
CA PRO A 49 7.18 13.18 9.29
C PRO A 49 8.55 12.58 8.95
N GLU A 50 9.50 12.60 9.88
CA GLU A 50 10.82 12.00 9.66
C GLU A 50 10.72 10.49 9.43
N ILE A 51 9.94 9.81 10.28
CA ILE A 51 9.70 8.37 10.14
C ILE A 51 8.98 8.07 8.84
N ALA A 52 7.96 8.86 8.48
CA ALA A 52 7.23 8.71 7.23
C ALA A 52 8.14 8.87 6.02
N LYS A 53 9.07 9.82 6.07
CA LYS A 53 10.05 10.03 5.00
C LYS A 53 10.96 8.82 4.84
N GLU A 54 11.55 8.32 5.93
CA GLU A 54 12.39 7.13 5.88
C GLU A 54 11.62 5.92 5.35
N SER A 55 10.41 5.71 5.87
CA SER A 55 9.56 4.58 5.47
C SER A 55 9.17 4.67 3.99
N SER A 56 8.68 5.82 3.55
CA SER A 56 8.23 5.99 2.15
C SER A 56 9.41 5.91 1.18
N ASP A 57 10.56 6.47 1.53
CA ASP A 57 11.77 6.37 0.71
C ASP A 57 12.22 4.91 0.59
N LYS A 58 12.21 4.15 1.69
CA LYS A 58 12.58 2.73 1.68
C LYS A 58 11.62 1.91 0.83
N ILE A 59 10.31 2.11 1.01
CA ILE A 59 9.30 1.36 0.25
C ILE A 59 9.36 1.71 -1.23
N TYR A 60 9.59 2.98 -1.55
CA TYR A 60 9.76 3.38 -2.95
C TYR A 60 11.03 2.76 -3.55
N GLN A 61 12.13 2.68 -2.79
CA GLN A 61 13.33 1.97 -3.25
C GLN A 61 13.03 0.49 -3.51
N MET A 62 12.23 -0.14 -2.66
CA MET A 62 11.78 -1.51 -2.89
C MET A 62 10.95 -1.62 -4.17
N PHE A 63 10.08 -0.64 -4.43
CA PHE A 63 9.34 -0.55 -5.70
C PHE A 63 10.29 -0.56 -6.89
N LEU A 64 11.36 0.23 -6.84
CA LEU A 64 12.36 0.29 -7.91
C LEU A 64 13.14 -1.02 -8.04
N ASP A 65 13.44 -1.69 -6.93
CA ASP A 65 14.11 -2.99 -6.95
C ASP A 65 13.23 -4.07 -7.59
N TYR A 66 11.93 -4.08 -7.28
CA TYR A 66 10.97 -4.97 -7.94
C TYR A 66 10.83 -4.64 -9.43
N LYS A 67 10.86 -3.35 -9.78
CA LYS A 67 10.83 -2.89 -11.17
C LYS A 67 12.01 -3.45 -11.96
N ASP A 68 13.22 -3.41 -11.39
CA ASP A 68 14.42 -3.95 -12.03
C ASP A 68 14.31 -5.44 -12.33
N LYS A 69 13.53 -6.16 -11.53
CA LYS A 69 13.28 -7.60 -11.71
C LYS A 69 12.02 -7.87 -12.54
N GLU A 70 11.36 -6.84 -13.02
CA GLU A 70 10.06 -6.92 -13.70
C GLU A 70 9.01 -7.67 -12.86
N ASP A 71 9.08 -7.53 -11.54
CA ASP A 71 8.18 -8.17 -10.60
C ASP A 71 6.97 -7.26 -10.34
N LEU A 72 5.94 -7.43 -11.15
CA LEU A 72 4.70 -6.63 -11.07
C LEU A 72 4.06 -6.72 -9.70
N ILE A 73 4.04 -7.93 -9.10
CA ILE A 73 3.38 -8.12 -7.80
C ILE A 73 4.11 -7.33 -6.72
N GLY A 74 5.44 -7.38 -6.70
CA GLY A 74 6.24 -6.58 -5.78
C GLY A 74 6.01 -5.08 -5.96
N MET A 75 6.01 -4.62 -7.21
CA MET A 75 5.73 -3.21 -7.53
C MET A 75 4.34 -2.80 -7.03
N ASP A 76 3.32 -3.61 -7.30
CA ASP A 76 1.95 -3.32 -6.91
C ASP A 76 1.79 -3.35 -5.38
N MET A 77 2.42 -4.30 -4.71
CA MET A 77 2.41 -4.37 -3.25
C MET A 77 3.09 -3.15 -2.61
N ALA A 78 4.23 -2.72 -3.14
CA ALA A 78 4.89 -1.50 -2.68
C ALA A 78 3.99 -0.27 -2.90
N ARG A 79 3.37 -0.17 -4.07
CA ARG A 79 2.40 0.90 -4.36
C ARG A 79 1.24 0.89 -3.35
N LYS A 80 0.70 -0.30 -3.03
CA LYS A 80 -0.40 -0.43 -2.05
C LYS A 80 0.04 0.01 -0.65
N PHE A 81 1.25 -0.34 -0.22
CA PHE A 81 1.76 0.12 1.08
C PHE A 81 1.97 1.63 1.12
N LEU A 82 2.43 2.23 0.03
CA LEU A 82 2.53 3.70 -0.06
C LEU A 82 1.15 4.36 0.03
N GLN A 83 0.17 3.81 -0.68
CA GLN A 83 -1.21 4.29 -0.61
C GLN A 83 -1.79 4.15 0.79
N MET A 84 -1.59 3.01 1.44
CA MET A 84 -2.07 2.76 2.80
C MET A 84 -1.40 3.70 3.81
N GLY A 85 -0.12 4.03 3.63
CA GLY A 85 0.55 5.04 4.42
C GLY A 85 -0.16 6.38 4.35
N TYR A 86 -0.56 6.78 3.17
CA TYR A 86 -1.34 7.99 2.95
C TYR A 86 -2.72 7.92 3.62
N THR A 87 -3.49 6.87 3.33
CA THR A 87 -4.88 6.76 3.83
C THR A 87 -4.92 6.64 5.34
N ARG A 88 -4.00 5.89 5.96
CA ARG A 88 -3.94 5.75 7.41
C ARG A 88 -3.49 7.05 8.09
N ALA A 89 -2.44 7.71 7.57
CA ALA A 89 -1.98 8.98 8.11
C ALA A 89 -3.08 10.05 7.99
N ARG A 90 -3.84 10.08 6.87
CA ARG A 90 -4.98 11.01 6.72
C ARG A 90 -6.07 10.74 7.75
N ARG A 91 -6.34 9.48 8.05
CA ARG A 91 -7.31 9.12 9.09
C ARG A 91 -6.89 9.66 10.46
N TYR A 92 -5.60 9.50 10.82
CA TYR A 92 -5.06 10.05 12.08
C TYR A 92 -5.02 11.57 12.09
N THR A 93 -4.85 12.19 10.93
CA THR A 93 -4.92 13.65 10.79
C THR A 93 -6.30 14.18 11.18
N ASN A 94 -7.36 13.51 10.70
CA ASN A 94 -8.73 13.99 10.81
C ASN A 94 -9.44 13.57 12.10
N TYR A 95 -9.03 12.45 12.70
CA TYR A 95 -9.70 11.87 13.87
C TYR A 95 -8.69 11.36 14.88
N LYS A 96 -8.82 11.75 16.13
CA LYS A 96 -7.96 11.29 17.22
C LYS A 96 -7.96 9.75 17.27
N GLY A 97 -6.77 9.14 17.36
CA GLY A 97 -6.61 7.69 17.37
C GLY A 97 -6.98 7.01 16.07
N GLY A 98 -7.19 7.77 14.97
CA GLY A 98 -7.51 7.24 13.65
C GLY A 98 -8.93 6.68 13.53
N LYS A 99 -9.80 6.91 14.48
CA LYS A 99 -11.17 6.38 14.50
C LYS A 99 -12.18 7.47 14.19
N LYS A 100 -12.97 7.26 13.13
CA LYS A 100 -14.08 8.15 12.78
C LYS A 100 -15.26 8.01 13.74
N TYR A 101 -15.50 6.80 14.25
CA TYR A 101 -16.63 6.49 15.14
C TYR A 101 -16.10 6.03 16.50
N ASP A 102 -16.82 6.43 17.59
CA ASP A 102 -16.55 5.92 18.93
C ASP A 102 -17.20 4.55 19.15
N ASP A 103 -17.05 3.97 20.35
CA ASP A 103 -17.60 2.66 20.71
C ASP A 103 -19.13 2.61 20.68
N ASN A 104 -19.77 3.79 20.74
CA ASN A 104 -21.23 3.93 20.70
C ASN A 104 -21.76 4.26 19.30
N GLY A 105 -20.89 4.25 18.30
CA GLY A 105 -21.26 4.53 16.92
C GLY A 105 -21.41 6.02 16.58
N LYS A 106 -21.09 6.93 17.51
CA LYS A 106 -21.09 8.36 17.23
C LYS A 106 -19.82 8.79 16.52
N ILE A 107 -19.94 9.78 15.63
CA ILE A 107 -18.78 10.34 14.93
C ILE A 107 -17.89 11.07 15.93
N ASN A 108 -16.62 10.68 15.99
CA ASN A 108 -15.62 11.35 16.81
C ASN A 108 -15.40 12.80 16.33
N LYS A 109 -15.08 13.67 17.28
CA LYS A 109 -14.73 15.07 16.95
C LYS A 109 -13.52 15.07 16.03
N ARG A 110 -13.62 15.77 14.92
CA ARG A 110 -12.53 15.97 13.99
C ARG A 110 -11.44 16.83 14.63
N GLN A 111 -10.23 16.29 14.72
CA GLN A 111 -9.05 17.02 15.17
C GLN A 111 -8.00 16.98 14.06
N ILE A 112 -7.55 18.15 13.63
CA ILE A 112 -6.49 18.23 12.61
C ILE A 112 -5.15 18.18 13.32
N ASP A 113 -4.34 17.17 12.94
CA ASP A 113 -2.97 16.99 13.42
C ASP A 113 -2.00 17.35 12.30
N PRO A 114 -1.28 18.50 12.41
CA PRO A 114 -0.37 18.93 11.33
C PRO A 114 0.77 17.93 11.04
N GLU A 115 1.31 17.26 12.04
CA GLU A 115 2.35 16.25 11.83
C GLU A 115 1.82 15.06 11.03
N LYS A 116 0.62 14.59 11.37
CA LYS A 116 0.00 13.48 10.63
C LYS A 116 -0.36 13.91 9.21
N ALA A 117 -0.79 15.16 9.02
CA ALA A 117 -1.05 15.69 7.69
C ALA A 117 0.22 15.72 6.84
N GLU A 118 1.36 16.11 7.42
CA GLU A 118 2.65 16.10 6.72
C GLU A 118 3.09 14.68 6.39
N SER A 119 2.95 13.73 7.33
CA SER A 119 3.25 12.31 7.09
C SER A 119 2.41 11.77 5.93
N ALA A 120 1.12 12.11 5.89
CA ALA A 120 0.22 11.72 4.79
C ALA A 120 0.70 12.29 3.46
N ALA A 121 1.08 13.56 3.41
CA ALA A 121 1.57 14.20 2.19
C ALA A 121 2.86 13.55 1.69
N ILE A 122 3.75 13.14 2.60
CA ILE A 122 5.00 12.45 2.26
C ILE A 122 4.70 11.13 1.54
N PHE A 123 3.81 10.29 2.10
CA PHE A 123 3.40 9.04 1.47
C PHE A 123 2.65 9.28 0.16
N GLN A 124 1.80 10.29 0.10
CA GLN A 124 1.04 10.62 -1.11
C GLN A 124 1.95 10.92 -2.29
N ARG A 125 3.03 11.67 -2.08
CA ARG A 125 3.98 11.98 -3.14
C ARG A 125 4.62 10.71 -3.71
N LYS A 126 5.07 9.79 -2.86
CA LYS A 126 5.68 8.53 -3.30
C LYS A 126 4.65 7.61 -3.97
N TRP A 127 3.45 7.51 -3.40
CA TRP A 127 2.36 6.75 -4.00
C TRP A 127 2.04 7.24 -5.41
N LYS A 128 1.93 8.56 -5.58
CA LYS A 128 1.62 9.17 -6.88
C LYS A 128 2.69 8.82 -7.93
N ILE A 129 3.97 8.92 -7.57
CA ILE A 129 5.07 8.56 -8.47
C ILE A 129 5.00 7.09 -8.85
N ALA A 130 4.79 6.20 -7.88
CA ALA A 130 4.73 4.76 -8.12
C ALA A 130 3.56 4.39 -9.03
N ARG A 131 2.35 4.90 -8.75
CA ARG A 131 1.16 4.55 -9.54
C ARG A 131 1.20 5.08 -10.97
N GLU A 132 1.99 6.12 -11.23
CA GLU A 132 2.12 6.74 -12.54
C GLU A 132 3.34 6.23 -13.33
N ASP A 133 4.15 5.34 -12.72
CA ASP A 133 5.32 4.77 -13.36
C ASP A 133 4.93 4.01 -14.63
N LYS A 134 5.58 4.32 -15.75
CA LYS A 134 5.23 3.76 -17.06
C LYS A 134 5.45 2.25 -17.13
N ASP A 135 6.52 1.75 -16.53
CA ASP A 135 6.82 0.31 -16.54
C ASP A 135 5.83 -0.45 -15.66
N TYR A 136 5.47 0.14 -14.50
CA TYR A 136 4.44 -0.42 -13.64
C TYR A 136 3.10 -0.52 -14.37
N LEU A 137 2.67 0.54 -15.04
CA LEU A 137 1.39 0.56 -15.76
C LEU A 137 1.39 -0.47 -16.90
N LYS A 138 2.49 -0.62 -17.60
CA LYS A 138 2.65 -1.61 -18.67
C LYS A 138 2.55 -3.03 -18.13
N LEU A 139 3.32 -3.35 -17.11
CA LEU A 139 3.33 -4.69 -16.50
C LEU A 139 1.99 -5.02 -15.85
N LYS A 140 1.35 -4.04 -15.24
CA LYS A 140 0.01 -4.18 -14.66
C LYS A 140 -1.01 -4.56 -15.73
N LYS A 141 -1.00 -3.86 -16.84
CA LYS A 141 -1.91 -4.13 -17.97
C LYS A 141 -1.68 -5.53 -18.54
N GLU A 142 -0.42 -5.92 -18.71
CA GLU A 142 -0.06 -7.25 -19.19
C GLU A 142 -0.55 -8.34 -18.24
N HIS A 143 -0.37 -8.15 -16.95
CA HIS A 143 -0.82 -9.09 -15.91
C HIS A 143 -2.34 -9.23 -15.93
N GLN A 144 -3.06 -8.12 -15.97
CA GLN A 144 -4.53 -8.11 -16.01
C GLN A 144 -5.07 -8.78 -17.27
N LYS A 145 -4.39 -8.61 -18.41
CA LYS A 145 -4.76 -9.25 -19.66
C LYS A 145 -4.58 -10.77 -19.59
N LYS A 146 -3.54 -11.24 -18.90
CA LYS A 146 -3.22 -12.66 -18.77
C LYS A 146 -4.07 -13.38 -17.72
N TYR A 147 -4.30 -12.73 -16.58
CA TYR A 147 -4.85 -13.40 -15.39
C TYR A 147 -6.12 -12.75 -14.83
N GLY A 148 -6.44 -11.57 -15.28
CA GLY A 148 -7.61 -10.84 -14.76
C GLY A 148 -7.35 -9.70 -13.81
#